data_afebc7ce868bc17cdda005c653f8cf12
#
_entry.id   afebc7ce868bc17cdda005c653f8cf12
#
_cell.length_a   1.000
_cell.length_b   1.000
_cell.length_c   1.000
_cell.angle_alpha   90.00
_cell.angle_beta   90.00
_cell.angle_gamma   90.00
#
_symmetry.space_group_name_H-M   'P 1'
#
loop_
_entity.id
_entity.type
_entity.pdbx_description
1 polymer ?
#
loop_
_entity_poly.entity_id
_entity_poly.type
_entity_poly.pdbx_seq_one_letter_code
_entity_poly.pdbx_strand_id
1 'polypeptide(L)'
;KECYFQAVSNSSWANEGYLVVLQEIDSEVLSELRRLNQSFGIGVIKLEKDISNSQILISAKEKELDIQTLNMLINKNPNFKEFIDDINKQIKVGKEAKIQANFDEIKSDEEMEKYLKEKCILEK
;
A
#
# COMPACT_ATOMS: atom_id res chain seq x y z
N LYS A 1 -8.97 12.81 7.17
CA LYS A 1 -7.62 13.29 7.59
C LYS A 1 -6.77 12.19 8.22
N GLU A 2 -7.34 11.42 9.13
CA GLU A 2 -6.60 10.37 9.87
C GLU A 2 -5.97 9.33 8.95
N CYS A 3 -6.70 8.78 8.01
CA CYS A 3 -6.19 7.79 7.04
C CYS A 3 -5.03 8.34 6.20
N TYR A 4 -5.08 9.62 5.83
CA TYR A 4 -4.00 10.26 5.09
C TYR A 4 -2.70 10.30 5.90
N PHE A 5 -2.78 10.74 7.15
CA PHE A 5 -1.59 10.79 8.01
C PHE A 5 -1.09 9.41 8.42
N GLN A 6 -1.94 8.40 8.48
CA GLN A 6 -1.51 7.02 8.57
C GLN A 6 -0.70 6.59 7.34
N ALA A 7 -1.13 6.96 6.14
CA ALA A 7 -0.37 6.69 4.92
C ALA A 7 0.99 7.39 4.93
N VAL A 8 1.06 8.64 5.38
CA VAL A 8 2.33 9.37 5.57
C VAL A 8 3.26 8.62 6.51
N SER A 9 2.76 8.22 7.68
CA SER A 9 3.55 7.51 8.69
C SER A 9 4.00 6.14 8.20
N ASN A 10 3.09 5.35 7.63
CA ASN A 10 3.39 3.98 7.18
C ASN A 10 4.36 3.92 6.01
N SER A 11 4.38 4.95 5.18
CA SER A 11 5.26 5.02 4.00
C SER A 11 6.51 5.89 4.22
N SER A 12 6.76 6.35 5.44
CA SER A 12 7.87 7.26 5.73
C SER A 12 9.25 6.73 5.33
N TRP A 13 9.41 5.41 5.30
CA TRP A 13 10.64 4.72 4.92
C TRP A 13 10.76 4.43 3.41
N ALA A 14 9.64 4.46 2.68
CA ALA A 14 9.54 4.00 1.29
C ALA A 14 9.86 5.10 0.27
N ASN A 15 10.16 4.70 -0.95
CA ASN A 15 10.35 5.63 -2.07
C ASN A 15 9.05 6.35 -2.45
N GLU A 16 7.94 5.63 -2.45
CA GLU A 16 6.61 6.15 -2.76
C GLU A 16 5.59 5.64 -1.75
N GLY A 17 4.63 6.47 -1.41
CA GLY A 17 3.52 6.11 -0.55
C GLY A 17 2.19 6.49 -1.18
N TYR A 18 1.19 5.64 -1.03
CA TYR A 18 -0.14 5.84 -1.58
C TYR A 18 -1.23 5.62 -0.54
N LEU A 19 -2.24 6.47 -0.59
CA LEU A 19 -3.52 6.24 0.06
C LEU A 19 -4.44 5.54 -0.96
N VAL A 20 -4.97 4.39 -0.60
CA VAL A 20 -5.94 3.64 -1.42
C VAL A 20 -7.34 3.89 -0.90
N VAL A 21 -8.24 4.30 -1.77
CA VAL A 21 -9.65 4.57 -1.45
C VAL A 21 -10.57 3.73 -2.32
N LEU A 22 -11.69 3.30 -1.76
CA LEU A 22 -12.70 2.49 -2.44
C LEU A 22 -13.93 3.31 -2.85
N GLN A 23 -14.08 4.51 -2.30
CA GLN A 23 -15.24 5.37 -2.53
C GLN A 23 -14.89 6.54 -3.44
N GLU A 24 -15.91 7.12 -4.06
CA GLU A 24 -15.76 8.39 -4.76
C GLU A 24 -15.30 9.48 -3.80
N ILE A 25 -14.36 10.28 -4.27
CA ILE A 25 -13.85 11.44 -3.54
C ILE A 25 -14.47 12.69 -4.18
N ASP A 26 -15.11 13.53 -3.38
CA ASP A 26 -15.60 14.81 -3.90
C ASP A 26 -14.46 15.76 -4.27
N SER A 27 -14.76 16.76 -5.07
CA SER A 27 -13.77 17.68 -5.62
C SER A 27 -13.06 18.52 -4.56
N GLU A 28 -13.73 18.83 -3.46
CA GLU A 28 -13.16 19.59 -2.36
C GLU A 28 -12.11 18.77 -1.61
N VAL A 29 -12.43 17.52 -1.28
CA VAL A 29 -11.50 16.60 -0.63
C VAL A 29 -10.32 16.29 -1.55
N LEU A 30 -10.57 16.08 -2.84
CA LEU A 30 -9.51 15.82 -3.81
C LEU A 30 -8.55 17.01 -3.94
N SER A 31 -9.08 18.25 -3.93
CA SER A 31 -8.26 19.46 -3.93
C SER A 31 -7.36 19.57 -2.70
N GLU A 32 -7.89 19.22 -1.53
CA GLU A 32 -7.11 19.18 -0.28
C GLU A 32 -6.03 18.09 -0.34
N LEU A 33 -6.34 16.92 -0.88
CA LEU A 33 -5.37 15.85 -1.06
C LEU A 33 -4.23 16.27 -2.02
N ARG A 34 -4.54 17.01 -3.07
CA ARG A 34 -3.51 17.57 -3.97
C ARG A 34 -2.62 18.58 -3.27
N ARG A 35 -3.20 19.41 -2.42
CA ARG A 35 -2.42 20.36 -1.61
C ARG A 35 -1.49 19.62 -0.65
N LEU A 36 -1.98 18.60 0.03
CA LEU A 36 -1.19 17.76 0.94
C LEU A 36 -0.11 16.95 0.21
N ASN A 37 -0.36 16.54 -1.02
CA ASN A 37 0.64 15.86 -1.85
C ASN A 37 1.88 16.71 -2.06
N GLN A 38 1.72 18.02 -2.19
CA GLN A 38 2.87 18.94 -2.33
C GLN A 38 3.77 18.92 -1.10
N SER A 39 3.20 18.77 0.09
CA SER A 39 3.94 18.76 1.35
C SER A 39 4.49 17.37 1.72
N PHE A 40 3.71 16.33 1.52
CA PHE A 40 4.02 14.98 2.02
C PHE A 40 4.31 13.96 0.92
N GLY A 41 3.97 14.26 -0.32
CA GLY A 41 4.26 13.40 -1.45
C GLY A 41 3.41 12.14 -1.57
N ILE A 42 2.36 11.98 -0.75
CA ILE A 42 1.47 10.82 -0.80
C ILE A 42 0.55 10.90 -2.01
N GLY A 43 0.54 9.86 -2.83
CA GLY A 43 -0.41 9.70 -3.92
C GLY A 43 -1.75 9.15 -3.46
N VAL A 44 -2.70 9.13 -4.35
CA VAL A 44 -4.05 8.57 -4.09
C VAL A 44 -4.43 7.65 -5.23
N ILE A 45 -4.80 6.43 -4.87
CA ILE A 45 -5.31 5.41 -5.80
C ILE A 45 -6.78 5.17 -5.48
N LYS A 46 -7.64 5.28 -6.49
CA LYS A 46 -9.02 4.81 -6.40
C LYS A 46 -9.09 3.37 -6.90
N LEU A 47 -9.44 2.46 -6.01
CA LEU A 47 -9.57 1.04 -6.32
C LEU A 47 -11.04 0.72 -6.64
N GLU A 48 -11.25 0.05 -7.78
CA GLU A 48 -12.55 -0.41 -8.21
C GLU A 48 -12.65 -1.93 -8.12
N LYS A 49 -13.87 -2.48 -8.10
CA LYS A 49 -14.09 -3.94 -8.14
C LYS A 49 -13.46 -4.57 -9.38
N ASP A 50 -13.61 -3.92 -10.52
CA ASP A 50 -12.85 -4.26 -11.72
C ASP A 50 -11.53 -3.50 -11.69
N ILE A 51 -10.43 -4.24 -11.51
CA ILE A 51 -9.08 -3.69 -11.42
C ILE A 51 -8.75 -2.79 -12.61
N SER A 52 -9.25 -3.12 -13.80
CA SER A 52 -9.02 -2.33 -15.01
C SER A 52 -9.58 -0.89 -14.93
N ASN A 53 -10.56 -0.66 -14.07
CA ASN A 53 -11.17 0.64 -13.84
C ASN A 53 -10.53 1.42 -12.68
N SER A 54 -9.60 0.81 -11.95
CA SER A 54 -8.86 1.48 -10.90
C SER A 54 -7.94 2.55 -11.47
N GLN A 55 -7.79 3.68 -10.77
CA GLN A 55 -7.07 4.84 -11.26
C GLN A 55 -6.14 5.42 -10.20
N ILE A 56 -4.99 5.90 -10.65
CA ILE A 56 -4.15 6.79 -9.85
C ILE A 56 -4.71 8.21 -10.02
N LEU A 57 -5.36 8.73 -8.98
CA LEU A 57 -5.92 10.08 -9.00
C LEU A 57 -4.86 11.15 -8.78
N ILE A 58 -3.89 10.86 -7.92
CA ILE A 58 -2.74 11.71 -7.61
C ILE A 58 -1.51 10.80 -7.54
N SER A 59 -0.49 11.12 -8.32
CA SER A 59 0.76 10.36 -8.28
C SER A 59 1.56 10.70 -7.02
N ALA A 60 2.14 9.69 -6.39
CA ALA A 60 3.08 9.91 -5.29
C ALA A 60 4.35 10.59 -5.81
N LYS A 61 4.99 11.35 -4.94
CA LYS A 61 6.34 11.86 -5.19
C LYS A 61 7.37 10.83 -4.75
N GLU A 62 8.33 10.59 -5.62
CA GLU A 62 9.47 9.73 -5.29
C GLU A 62 10.40 10.41 -4.29
N LYS A 63 10.87 9.64 -3.33
CA LYS A 63 11.87 10.06 -2.34
C LYS A 63 12.87 8.95 -2.08
N GLU A 64 13.99 9.27 -1.46
CA GLU A 64 14.98 8.29 -1.07
C GLU A 64 14.46 7.37 0.03
N LEU A 65 14.90 6.11 0.01
CA LEU A 65 14.62 5.16 1.09
C LEU A 65 15.24 5.66 2.40
N ASP A 66 14.46 5.65 3.46
CA ASP A 66 14.97 5.84 4.81
C ASP A 66 15.46 4.50 5.37
N ILE A 67 16.73 4.23 5.14
CA ILE A 67 17.36 2.95 5.52
C ILE A 67 17.35 2.73 7.04
N GLN A 68 17.47 3.78 7.82
CA GLN A 68 17.45 3.67 9.30
C GLN A 68 16.08 3.23 9.79
N THR A 69 15.01 3.86 9.29
CA THR A 69 13.64 3.48 9.61
C THR A 69 13.32 2.07 9.11
N LEU A 70 13.74 1.74 7.89
CA LEU A 70 13.57 0.41 7.32
C LEU A 70 14.21 -0.68 8.18
N ASN A 71 15.46 -0.49 8.60
CA ASN A 71 16.17 -1.42 9.47
C ASN A 71 15.50 -1.57 10.84
N MET A 72 15.02 -0.47 11.41
CA MET A 72 14.26 -0.50 12.66
C MET A 72 12.99 -1.36 12.53
N LEU A 73 12.24 -1.19 11.47
CA LEU A 73 11.02 -1.96 11.22
C LEU A 73 11.31 -3.44 10.98
N ILE A 74 12.37 -3.77 10.25
CA ILE A 74 12.83 -5.15 10.03
C ILE A 74 13.16 -5.83 11.37
N ASN A 75 13.85 -5.13 12.26
CA ASN A 75 14.22 -5.68 13.56
C ASN A 75 13.02 -5.88 14.49
N LYS A 76 11.98 -5.06 14.35
CA LYS A 76 10.78 -5.12 15.21
C LYS A 76 9.71 -6.08 14.73
N ASN A 77 9.69 -6.41 13.43
CA ASN A 77 8.62 -7.21 12.84
C ASN A 77 9.20 -8.33 11.98
N PRO A 78 9.16 -9.61 12.46
CA PRO A 78 9.69 -10.75 11.71
C PRO A 78 8.99 -10.96 10.36
N ASN A 79 7.70 -10.72 10.25
CA ASN A 79 6.96 -10.84 8.99
C ASN A 79 7.44 -9.81 7.96
N PHE A 80 7.71 -8.60 8.40
CA PHE A 80 8.26 -7.56 7.55
C PHE A 80 9.69 -7.88 7.11
N LYS A 81 10.48 -8.50 7.99
CA LYS A 81 11.81 -9.00 7.65
C LYS A 81 11.75 -10.03 6.52
N GLU A 82 10.85 -11.00 6.59
CA GLU A 82 10.66 -12.01 5.55
C GLU A 82 10.28 -11.38 4.22
N PHE A 83 9.37 -10.41 4.24
CA PHE A 83 8.97 -9.65 3.06
C PHE A 83 10.16 -8.95 2.39
N ILE A 84 10.98 -8.27 3.16
CA ILE A 84 12.17 -7.55 2.64
C ILE A 84 13.23 -8.54 2.14
N ASP A 85 13.44 -9.66 2.83
CA ASP A 85 14.35 -10.71 2.38
C ASP A 85 13.91 -11.29 1.02
N ASP A 86 12.61 -11.50 0.82
CA ASP A 86 12.06 -11.96 -0.45
C ASP A 86 12.23 -10.93 -1.58
N ILE A 87 12.03 -9.65 -1.30
CA ILE A 87 12.31 -8.57 -2.26
C ILE A 87 13.79 -8.57 -2.64
N ASN A 88 14.70 -8.70 -1.69
CA ASN A 88 16.14 -8.74 -1.95
C ASN A 88 16.54 -9.94 -2.80
N LYS A 89 15.95 -11.10 -2.56
CA LYS A 89 16.13 -12.28 -3.41
C LYS A 89 15.65 -12.01 -4.85
N GLN A 90 14.46 -11.40 -4.98
CA GLN A 90 13.91 -11.06 -6.29
C GLN A 90 14.80 -10.10 -7.07
N ILE A 91 15.38 -9.12 -6.42
CA ILE A 91 16.33 -8.18 -7.04
C ILE A 91 17.58 -8.90 -7.52
N LYS A 92 18.12 -9.84 -6.72
CA LYS A 92 19.34 -10.58 -7.05
C LYS A 92 19.18 -11.56 -8.21
N VAL A 93 18.04 -12.24 -8.31
CA VAL A 93 17.78 -13.28 -9.32
C VAL A 93 17.08 -12.76 -10.57
N GLY A 94 16.60 -11.52 -10.56
CA GLY A 94 15.91 -10.86 -11.67
C GLY A 94 14.40 -11.11 -11.70
N LYS A 95 13.72 -10.39 -12.59
CA LYS A 95 12.26 -10.35 -12.68
C LYS A 95 11.61 -11.67 -13.12
N GLU A 96 12.36 -12.55 -13.77
CA GLU A 96 11.84 -13.82 -14.30
C GLU A 96 11.79 -14.94 -13.26
N ALA A 97 12.51 -14.79 -12.15
CA ALA A 97 12.50 -15.79 -11.09
C ALA A 97 11.25 -15.66 -10.25
N LYS A 98 10.53 -16.78 -10.08
CA LYS A 98 9.39 -16.86 -9.16
C LYS A 98 9.91 -17.15 -7.77
N ILE A 99 9.72 -16.21 -6.85
CA ILE A 99 10.00 -16.39 -5.43
C ILE A 99 8.66 -16.68 -4.74
N GLN A 100 8.62 -17.80 -4.03
CA GLN A 100 7.45 -18.13 -3.24
C GLN A 100 7.38 -17.21 -2.02
N ALA A 101 6.40 -16.32 -2.03
CA ALA A 101 6.10 -15.47 -0.89
C ALA A 101 5.24 -16.27 0.11
N ASN A 102 5.68 -16.31 1.37
CA ASN A 102 5.00 -17.08 2.42
C ASN A 102 4.18 -16.19 3.37
N PHE A 103 4.16 -14.89 3.13
CA PHE A 103 3.50 -13.91 4.02
C PHE A 103 2.10 -13.49 3.55
N ASP A 104 1.76 -13.76 2.29
CA ASP A 104 0.43 -13.49 1.74
C ASP A 104 -0.21 -14.77 1.23
N GLU A 105 -1.32 -15.14 1.83
CA GLU A 105 -2.15 -16.25 1.38
C GLU A 105 -3.20 -15.73 0.41
N ILE A 106 -3.21 -16.29 -0.81
CA ILE A 106 -4.26 -15.99 -1.77
C ILE A 106 -5.48 -16.82 -1.43
N LYS A 107 -6.52 -16.18 -0.95
CA LYS A 107 -7.78 -16.81 -0.60
C LYS A 107 -8.62 -17.03 -1.85
N SER A 108 -9.45 -18.10 -1.85
CA SER A 108 -10.50 -18.25 -2.85
C SER A 108 -11.54 -17.13 -2.72
N ASP A 109 -12.33 -16.90 -3.77
CA ASP A 109 -13.37 -15.86 -3.74
C ASP A 109 -14.35 -16.05 -2.57
N GLU A 110 -14.73 -17.30 -2.28
CA GLU A 110 -15.63 -17.65 -1.17
C GLU A 110 -14.99 -17.36 0.19
N GLU A 111 -13.74 -17.72 0.37
CA GLU A 111 -12.98 -17.45 1.60
C GLU A 111 -12.75 -15.94 1.79
N MET A 112 -12.48 -15.23 0.69
CA MET A 112 -12.31 -13.78 0.71
C MET A 112 -13.61 -13.08 1.09
N GLU A 113 -14.74 -13.49 0.53
CA GLU A 113 -16.06 -12.93 0.85
C GLU A 113 -16.39 -13.14 2.34
N LYS A 114 -16.15 -14.35 2.84
CA LYS A 114 -16.34 -14.67 4.27
C LYS A 114 -15.46 -13.78 5.15
N TYR A 115 -14.17 -13.66 4.81
CA TYR A 115 -13.21 -12.85 5.54
C TYR A 115 -13.63 -11.37 5.59
N LEU A 116 -14.06 -10.82 4.45
CA LEU A 116 -14.50 -9.42 4.37
C LEU A 116 -15.78 -9.17 5.18
N LYS A 117 -16.70 -10.11 5.22
CA LYS A 117 -17.90 -10.06 6.08
C LYS A 117 -17.54 -10.11 7.56
N GLU A 118 -16.63 -10.99 7.96
CA GLU A 118 -16.14 -11.08 9.35
C GLU A 118 -15.44 -9.79 9.81
N LYS A 119 -14.76 -9.11 8.90
CA LYS A 119 -14.10 -7.84 9.16
C LYS A 119 -15.03 -6.61 9.04
N CYS A 120 -16.32 -6.83 8.79
CA CYS A 120 -17.31 -5.76 8.60
C CYS A 120 -16.98 -4.79 7.44
N ILE A 121 -16.22 -5.24 6.45
CA ILE A 121 -15.90 -4.46 5.25
C ILE A 121 -17.01 -4.58 4.22
N LEU A 122 -17.62 -5.76 4.11
CA LEU A 122 -18.82 -5.99 3.32
C LEU A 122 -20.04 -6.06 4.24
N GLU A 123 -21.17 -5.53 3.76
CA GLU A 123 -22.45 -5.68 4.45
C GLU A 123 -22.84 -7.15 4.54
N LYS A 124 -23.41 -7.51 5.66
CA LYS A 124 -23.88 -8.88 5.92
C LYS A 124 -25.04 -9.27 5.01
#